data_62256084109d0cbdffd5706340db3265
#
_entry.id   62256084109d0cbdffd5706340db3265
#
_cell.length_a   1.000
_cell.length_b   1.000
_cell.length_c   1.000
_cell.angle_alpha   90.00
_cell.angle_beta   90.00
_cell.angle_gamma   90.00
#
_symmetry.space_group_name_H-M   'P 1'
#
loop_
_entity.id
_entity.type
_entity.pdbx_description
1 polymer ?
#
loop_
_entity_poly.entity_id
_entity_poly.type
_entity_poly.pdbx_seq_one_letter_code
_entity_poly.pdbx_strand_id
1 'polypeptide(L)'
;MRNPFKRLGNPYSRRTPEGEPLEGHPRSFLSNKLKILAGIVTFVVIVVVMAESVVIVQAGHRGVVLYLGAVENRVLGEGVHFIVPFVERVIQLEVRTLKFQAESSAASNDLQEVQTVIALNYHIDPNDANVIYQQLGEDYADRIIAPTIQESVKASVAKFNAEELITKRETAKGVIANTIRNTLSARNMIVETVFITDFKFSPAFATQIEAKVVAFQKFLTEQNNLRAIQVVANQTVVQAQAQARANVAKAGGESQAIKIITEQLRQSPQYLQWQAINRWNGQMPYALGSSGFPFFQLPTIPQSSQPQQQQQQQQPLLQQNQTR
;
A
#
# COMPACT_ATOMS: atom_id res chain seq x y z
N MET A 1 -80.65 -96.66 -0.16
CA MET A 1 -80.49 -98.07 -0.46
C MET A 1 -79.16 -98.58 0.10
N ARG A 2 -79.29 -99.56 0.81
CA ARG A 2 -78.45 -100.49 1.53
C ARG A 2 -77.07 -100.80 0.92
N ASN A 3 -76.10 -100.76 1.79
CA ASN A 3 -74.82 -101.45 1.81
C ASN A 3 -74.89 -102.92 1.63
N PRO A 4 -73.88 -103.71 1.38
CA PRO A 4 -72.87 -104.05 2.33
C PRO A 4 -71.52 -104.56 1.79
N PHE A 5 -70.44 -104.37 2.40
CA PHE A 5 -69.43 -105.43 2.55
C PHE A 5 -68.55 -105.29 3.77
N LYS A 6 -68.61 -106.28 4.53
CA LYS A 6 -67.96 -106.69 5.71
C LYS A 6 -66.50 -107.12 5.52
N ARG A 7 -65.67 -106.79 6.43
CA ARG A 7 -64.55 -107.53 7.10
C ARG A 7 -63.71 -108.47 6.21
N LEU A 8 -62.43 -108.27 6.33
CA LEU A 8 -61.46 -109.35 6.63
C LEU A 8 -60.29 -108.84 7.44
N GLY A 9 -60.04 -109.46 8.58
CA GLY A 9 -58.94 -109.11 9.45
C GLY A 9 -57.64 -109.72 8.98
N ASN A 10 -56.59 -108.99 9.26
CA ASN A 10 -55.24 -109.49 9.02
C ASN A 10 -54.57 -109.88 10.35
N PRO A 11 -54.18 -111.13 10.55
CA PRO A 11 -53.56 -111.64 11.82
C PRO A 11 -52.05 -111.76 11.60
N TYR A 12 -51.30 -110.66 11.64
CA TYR A 12 -49.87 -110.76 11.90
C TYR A 12 -49.43 -109.52 12.73
N SER A 13 -49.73 -109.63 14.04
CA SER A 13 -49.00 -108.83 15.02
C SER A 13 -47.66 -109.49 15.30
N ARG A 14 -46.62 -109.08 14.64
CA ARG A 14 -45.28 -109.35 15.15
C ARG A 14 -44.95 -108.29 16.21
N ARG A 15 -44.86 -108.68 17.41
CA ARG A 15 -44.22 -107.92 18.52
C ARG A 15 -42.76 -107.84 18.19
N THR A 16 -42.24 -106.67 17.99
CA THR A 16 -40.83 -106.36 18.09
C THR A 16 -40.47 -106.00 19.49
N PRO A 17 -39.35 -106.45 19.99
CA PRO A 17 -38.96 -106.18 21.39
C PRO A 17 -38.66 -104.71 21.61
N GLU A 18 -38.89 -104.30 22.83
CA GLU A 18 -38.65 -103.02 23.40
C GLU A 18 -37.28 -102.52 23.01
N GLY A 19 -37.23 -101.44 22.14
CA GLY A 19 -36.06 -100.64 21.98
C GLY A 19 -36.08 -99.54 23.01
N GLU A 20 -35.06 -99.51 23.78
CA GLU A 20 -34.78 -98.47 24.79
C GLU A 20 -34.87 -97.06 24.14
N PRO A 21 -35.40 -96.07 24.86
CA PRO A 21 -35.34 -94.68 24.35
C PRO A 21 -33.87 -94.24 24.34
N LEU A 22 -33.36 -94.02 23.17
CA LEU A 22 -32.08 -93.35 23.01
C LEU A 22 -32.14 -92.01 23.69
N GLU A 23 -31.47 -91.92 24.83
CA GLU A 23 -31.31 -90.71 25.59
C GLU A 23 -30.77 -89.60 24.73
N GLY A 24 -31.37 -88.44 24.90
CA GLY A 24 -31.17 -87.25 24.14
C GLY A 24 -29.71 -86.84 24.10
N HIS A 25 -29.34 -86.50 22.89
CA HIS A 25 -28.07 -85.84 22.60
C HIS A 25 -27.88 -84.61 23.50
N PRO A 26 -26.70 -84.38 24.08
CA PRO A 26 -26.36 -83.13 24.77
C PRO A 26 -26.06 -82.04 23.76
N ARG A 27 -27.11 -81.53 23.07
CA ARG A 27 -27.01 -80.35 22.15
C ARG A 27 -27.00 -78.99 22.87
N SER A 28 -27.16 -78.97 24.22
CA SER A 28 -27.35 -77.70 24.93
C SER A 28 -26.06 -77.01 25.41
N PHE A 29 -24.97 -77.71 25.61
CA PHE A 29 -23.76 -77.11 26.13
C PHE A 29 -22.97 -76.28 25.09
N LEU A 30 -22.89 -76.75 23.82
CA LEU A 30 -22.28 -75.96 22.73
C LEU A 30 -23.14 -74.75 22.33
N SER A 31 -24.46 -74.88 22.36
CA SER A 31 -25.38 -73.78 22.00
C SER A 31 -25.33 -72.64 23.01
N ASN A 32 -25.16 -72.90 24.30
CA ASN A 32 -25.09 -71.85 25.31
C ASN A 32 -23.72 -71.07 25.23
N LYS A 33 -22.59 -71.78 25.03
CA LYS A 33 -21.30 -71.16 24.83
C LYS A 33 -21.30 -70.32 23.58
N LEU A 34 -21.91 -70.81 22.50
CA LEU A 34 -22.06 -70.09 21.26
C LEU A 34 -22.95 -68.81 21.41
N LYS A 35 -24.05 -68.92 22.18
CA LYS A 35 -24.91 -67.77 22.50
C LYS A 35 -24.19 -66.72 23.37
N ILE A 36 -23.39 -67.13 24.34
CA ILE A 36 -22.61 -66.29 25.20
C ILE A 36 -21.52 -65.57 24.31
N LEU A 37 -20.80 -66.31 23.47
CA LEU A 37 -19.82 -65.74 22.54
C LEU A 37 -20.47 -64.75 21.59
N ALA A 38 -21.63 -65.08 20.99
CA ALA A 38 -22.38 -64.16 20.12
C ALA A 38 -22.82 -62.91 20.90
N GLY A 39 -23.25 -63.03 22.13
CA GLY A 39 -23.60 -61.89 23.01
C GLY A 39 -22.42 -60.99 23.31
N ILE A 40 -21.22 -61.55 23.58
CA ILE A 40 -20.00 -60.79 23.80
C ILE A 40 -19.61 -60.03 22.51
N VAL A 41 -19.64 -60.72 21.37
CA VAL A 41 -19.33 -60.08 20.06
C VAL A 41 -20.32 -58.95 19.75
N THR A 42 -21.61 -59.17 19.95
CA THR A 42 -22.63 -58.13 19.77
C THR A 42 -22.41 -56.95 20.71
N PHE A 43 -22.08 -57.22 21.98
CA PHE A 43 -21.77 -56.15 22.94
C PHE A 43 -20.54 -55.33 22.52
N VAL A 44 -19.46 -55.99 22.07
CA VAL A 44 -18.26 -55.32 21.58
C VAL A 44 -18.59 -54.48 20.36
N VAL A 45 -19.37 -54.99 19.41
CA VAL A 45 -19.82 -54.22 18.23
C VAL A 45 -20.62 -52.99 18.63
N ILE A 46 -21.55 -53.12 19.58
CA ILE A 46 -22.32 -51.98 20.09
C ILE A 46 -21.39 -50.90 20.70
N VAL A 47 -20.42 -51.34 21.52
CA VAL A 47 -19.47 -50.43 22.16
C VAL A 47 -18.61 -49.69 21.10
N VAL A 48 -18.14 -50.39 20.08
CA VAL A 48 -17.38 -49.78 18.97
C VAL A 48 -18.25 -48.80 18.22
N VAL A 49 -19.47 -49.16 17.86
CA VAL A 49 -20.42 -48.25 17.17
C VAL A 49 -20.71 -47.01 18.01
N MET A 50 -20.92 -47.18 19.34
CA MET A 50 -21.11 -46.03 20.22
C MET A 50 -19.87 -45.13 20.31
N ALA A 51 -18.67 -45.69 20.32
CA ALA A 51 -17.43 -44.93 20.34
C ALA A 51 -17.25 -44.12 19.06
N GLU A 52 -17.54 -44.67 17.89
CA GLU A 52 -17.48 -44.02 16.60
C GLU A 52 -18.64 -43.02 16.36
N SER A 53 -19.67 -43.01 17.20
CA SER A 53 -20.80 -42.09 17.12
C SER A 53 -20.48 -40.70 17.66
N VAL A 54 -19.35 -40.51 18.33
CA VAL A 54 -19.00 -39.25 18.98
C VAL A 54 -17.94 -38.50 18.16
N VAL A 55 -18.26 -37.29 17.74
CA VAL A 55 -17.33 -36.38 17.07
C VAL A 55 -17.16 -35.10 17.88
N ILE A 56 -15.92 -34.69 18.06
CA ILE A 56 -15.58 -33.46 18.74
C ILE A 56 -15.15 -32.44 17.71
N VAL A 57 -15.90 -31.35 17.57
CA VAL A 57 -15.54 -30.19 16.73
C VAL A 57 -14.72 -29.25 17.58
N GLN A 58 -13.51 -28.98 17.13
CA GLN A 58 -12.57 -28.09 17.83
C GLN A 58 -13.05 -26.64 17.86
N ALA A 59 -12.61 -25.87 18.86
CA ALA A 59 -12.87 -24.45 18.94
C ALA A 59 -12.29 -23.73 17.71
N GLY A 60 -13.07 -22.82 17.11
CA GLY A 60 -12.71 -22.11 15.88
C GLY A 60 -12.92 -22.93 14.60
N HIS A 61 -13.58 -24.07 14.69
CA HIS A 61 -13.97 -24.89 13.53
C HIS A 61 -15.49 -25.07 13.47
N ARG A 62 -15.97 -25.44 12.30
CA ARG A 62 -17.34 -25.90 12.07
C ARG A 62 -17.31 -27.27 11.42
N GLY A 63 -18.19 -28.14 11.90
CA GLY A 63 -18.34 -29.50 11.37
C GLY A 63 -19.34 -29.51 10.21
N VAL A 64 -18.84 -29.77 9.02
CA VAL A 64 -19.69 -30.03 7.83
C VAL A 64 -20.05 -31.51 7.80
N VAL A 65 -21.35 -31.82 7.85
CA VAL A 65 -21.84 -33.18 7.85
C VAL A 65 -22.00 -33.68 6.42
N LEU A 66 -21.41 -34.84 6.13
CA LEU A 66 -21.62 -35.57 4.90
C LEU A 66 -22.45 -36.82 5.19
N TYR A 67 -23.62 -36.94 4.58
CA TYR A 67 -24.46 -38.11 4.60
C TYR A 67 -24.23 -38.97 3.37
N LEU A 68 -23.66 -40.17 3.54
CA LEU A 68 -23.26 -41.04 2.42
C LEU A 68 -22.47 -40.37 1.32
N GLY A 69 -21.65 -39.36 1.70
CA GLY A 69 -20.83 -38.58 0.76
C GLY A 69 -21.50 -37.30 0.20
N ALA A 70 -22.81 -37.12 0.44
CA ALA A 70 -23.48 -35.86 0.08
C ALA A 70 -23.42 -34.85 1.24
N VAL A 71 -23.13 -33.60 0.94
CA VAL A 71 -23.11 -32.53 1.96
C VAL A 71 -24.53 -32.26 2.45
N GLU A 72 -24.75 -32.37 3.75
CA GLU A 72 -26.01 -32.04 4.39
C GLU A 72 -26.11 -30.54 4.70
N ASN A 73 -27.32 -30.00 4.67
CA ASN A 73 -27.55 -28.60 5.04
C ASN A 73 -27.60 -28.40 6.56
N ARG A 74 -26.60 -28.97 7.25
CA ARG A 74 -26.44 -28.91 8.71
C ARG A 74 -24.98 -28.65 9.03
N VAL A 75 -24.70 -27.60 9.76
CA VAL A 75 -23.36 -27.23 10.24
C VAL A 75 -23.32 -27.47 11.76
N LEU A 76 -22.36 -28.27 12.22
CA LEU A 76 -22.14 -28.53 13.64
C LEU A 76 -21.29 -27.39 14.22
N GLY A 77 -21.73 -26.87 15.37
CA GLY A 77 -20.94 -25.91 16.16
C GLY A 77 -19.76 -26.58 16.85
N GLU A 78 -19.07 -25.82 17.67
CA GLU A 78 -17.98 -26.31 18.51
C GLU A 78 -18.53 -27.21 19.59
N GLY A 79 -17.74 -28.21 19.99
CA GLY A 79 -18.09 -29.13 21.08
C GLY A 79 -18.33 -30.56 20.64
N VAL A 80 -19.05 -31.32 21.49
CA VAL A 80 -19.33 -32.75 21.29
C VAL A 80 -20.62 -32.93 20.55
N HIS A 81 -20.60 -33.72 19.48
CA HIS A 81 -21.77 -34.02 18.65
C HIS A 81 -21.89 -35.53 18.44
N PHE A 82 -23.13 -35.99 18.31
CA PHE A 82 -23.42 -37.36 17.96
C PHE A 82 -23.75 -37.47 16.47
N ILE A 83 -23.12 -38.46 15.85
CA ILE A 83 -23.31 -38.79 14.43
C ILE A 83 -23.66 -40.24 14.26
N VAL A 84 -24.22 -40.60 13.11
CA VAL A 84 -24.49 -41.99 12.77
C VAL A 84 -23.23 -42.57 12.10
N PRO A 85 -22.48 -43.44 12.77
CA PRO A 85 -21.24 -43.99 12.22
C PRO A 85 -21.52 -44.76 10.92
N PHE A 86 -20.51 -44.78 10.03
CA PHE A 86 -20.55 -45.36 8.67
C PHE A 86 -21.46 -44.62 7.66
N VAL A 87 -22.43 -43.84 8.11
CA VAL A 87 -23.38 -43.11 7.27
C VAL A 87 -23.05 -41.64 7.21
N GLU A 88 -22.72 -41.04 8.35
CA GLU A 88 -22.33 -39.67 8.49
C GLU A 88 -20.80 -39.53 8.67
N ARG A 89 -20.24 -38.55 8.03
CA ARG A 89 -18.85 -38.14 8.20
C ARG A 89 -18.81 -36.63 8.42
N VAL A 90 -17.97 -36.18 9.37
CA VAL A 90 -17.80 -34.73 9.64
C VAL A 90 -16.44 -34.27 9.19
N ILE A 91 -16.44 -33.23 8.36
CA ILE A 91 -15.26 -32.48 7.94
C ILE A 91 -15.21 -31.19 8.74
N GLN A 92 -14.07 -30.91 9.35
CA GLN A 92 -13.90 -29.69 10.14
C GLN A 92 -13.27 -28.59 9.27
N LEU A 93 -14.00 -27.49 9.06
CA LEU A 93 -13.49 -26.29 8.42
C LEU A 93 -13.15 -25.25 9.48
N GLU A 94 -11.98 -24.64 9.34
CA GLU A 94 -11.56 -23.53 10.18
C GLU A 94 -12.33 -22.25 9.80
N VAL A 95 -12.97 -21.63 10.81
CA VAL A 95 -13.76 -20.40 10.66
C VAL A 95 -13.12 -19.19 11.32
N ARG A 96 -11.91 -19.36 11.89
CA ARG A 96 -11.13 -18.25 12.42
C ARG A 96 -10.55 -17.42 11.28
N THR A 97 -10.07 -16.23 11.62
CA THR A 97 -9.36 -15.37 10.67
C THR A 97 -8.06 -16.03 10.22
N LEU A 98 -7.98 -16.29 8.95
CA LEU A 98 -6.81 -16.86 8.26
C LEU A 98 -6.13 -15.79 7.43
N LYS A 99 -4.82 -15.95 7.23
CA LYS A 99 -4.03 -15.14 6.31
C LYS A 99 -3.81 -15.89 5.00
N PHE A 100 -4.08 -15.21 3.89
CA PHE A 100 -3.70 -15.67 2.56
C PHE A 100 -2.82 -14.64 1.88
N GLN A 101 -1.81 -15.08 1.16
CA GLN A 101 -0.89 -14.20 0.45
C GLN A 101 -0.63 -14.74 -0.95
N ALA A 102 -0.72 -13.86 -1.95
CA ALA A 102 -0.44 -14.19 -3.34
C ALA A 102 0.33 -13.06 -4.02
N GLU A 103 1.20 -13.45 -4.92
CA GLU A 103 1.84 -12.54 -5.87
C GLU A 103 0.94 -12.40 -7.11
N SER A 104 0.87 -11.20 -7.65
CA SER A 104 0.11 -10.92 -8.85
C SER A 104 0.87 -9.98 -9.77
N SER A 105 0.84 -10.27 -11.06
CA SER A 105 1.31 -9.37 -12.09
C SER A 105 0.16 -8.94 -12.99
N ALA A 106 0.19 -7.69 -13.43
CA ALA A 106 -0.82 -7.09 -14.28
C ALA A 106 -0.17 -6.06 -15.22
N ALA A 107 -0.82 -5.78 -16.34
CA ALA A 107 -0.45 -4.65 -17.19
C ALA A 107 -1.29 -3.43 -16.79
N SER A 108 -0.63 -2.27 -16.66
CA SER A 108 -1.31 -0.98 -16.53
C SER A 108 -1.99 -0.55 -17.83
N ASN A 109 -2.76 0.54 -17.80
CA ASN A 109 -3.45 1.06 -18.99
C ASN A 109 -2.47 1.43 -20.13
N ASP A 110 -1.27 1.86 -19.79
CA ASP A 110 -0.17 2.16 -20.69
C ASP A 110 0.77 0.97 -20.94
N LEU A 111 0.26 -0.27 -20.74
CA LEU A 111 0.91 -1.55 -21.03
C LEU A 111 2.24 -1.77 -20.28
N GLN A 112 2.43 -1.11 -19.13
CA GLN A 112 3.57 -1.39 -18.27
C GLN A 112 3.28 -2.57 -17.36
N GLU A 113 4.25 -3.48 -17.23
CA GLU A 113 4.15 -4.60 -16.30
C GLU A 113 4.30 -4.10 -14.86
N VAL A 114 3.33 -4.47 -14.03
CA VAL A 114 3.25 -4.11 -12.61
C VAL A 114 3.13 -5.39 -11.80
N GLN A 115 4.05 -5.58 -10.87
CA GLN A 115 4.02 -6.69 -9.92
C GLN A 115 3.67 -6.18 -8.53
N THR A 116 2.85 -6.92 -7.82
CA THR A 116 2.47 -6.61 -6.43
C THR A 116 2.22 -7.89 -5.64
N VAL A 117 2.37 -7.82 -4.34
CA VAL A 117 2.02 -8.89 -3.42
C VAL A 117 0.82 -8.45 -2.59
N ILE A 118 -0.20 -9.27 -2.57
CA ILE A 118 -1.41 -9.03 -1.79
C ILE A 118 -1.48 -10.06 -0.68
N ALA A 119 -1.63 -9.58 0.54
CA ALA A 119 -1.97 -10.39 1.70
C ALA A 119 -3.34 -9.94 2.21
N LEU A 120 -4.21 -10.89 2.49
CA LEU A 120 -5.51 -10.62 3.06
C LEU A 120 -5.77 -11.48 4.30
N ASN A 121 -6.48 -10.90 5.25
CA ASN A 121 -7.06 -11.62 6.37
C ASN A 121 -8.54 -11.84 6.06
N TYR A 122 -8.97 -13.08 6.16
CA TYR A 122 -10.32 -13.48 5.84
C TYR A 122 -10.79 -14.60 6.76
N HIS A 123 -12.08 -14.78 6.84
CA HIS A 123 -12.70 -15.95 7.42
C HIS A 123 -13.92 -16.35 6.58
N ILE A 124 -14.32 -17.59 6.70
CA ILE A 124 -15.56 -18.07 6.08
C ILE A 124 -16.73 -17.81 7.04
N ASP A 125 -17.94 -17.58 6.49
CA ASP A 125 -19.14 -17.47 7.32
C ASP A 125 -19.38 -18.83 8.01
N PRO A 126 -19.40 -18.86 9.37
CA PRO A 126 -19.60 -20.09 10.10
C PRO A 126 -20.91 -20.82 9.77
N ASN A 127 -21.93 -20.09 9.29
CA ASN A 127 -23.23 -20.67 8.96
C ASN A 127 -23.26 -21.30 7.58
N ASP A 128 -22.37 -20.84 6.67
CA ASP A 128 -22.31 -21.25 5.27
C ASP A 128 -21.12 -22.19 4.99
N ALA A 129 -20.50 -22.75 6.03
CA ALA A 129 -19.35 -23.64 5.89
C ALA A 129 -19.68 -24.90 5.03
N ASN A 130 -20.91 -25.40 5.09
CA ASN A 130 -21.39 -26.51 4.26
C ASN A 130 -21.47 -26.11 2.76
N VAL A 131 -21.91 -24.89 2.47
CA VAL A 131 -21.99 -24.37 1.08
C VAL A 131 -20.61 -24.22 0.48
N ILE A 132 -19.67 -23.65 1.27
CA ILE A 132 -18.28 -23.49 0.86
C ILE A 132 -17.65 -24.85 0.60
N TYR A 133 -17.80 -25.79 1.52
CA TYR A 133 -17.27 -27.14 1.32
C TYR A 133 -17.88 -27.84 0.11
N GLN A 134 -19.19 -27.71 -0.10
CA GLN A 134 -19.89 -28.34 -1.22
C GLN A 134 -19.41 -27.82 -2.57
N GLN A 135 -19.16 -26.49 -2.67
CA GLN A 135 -18.77 -25.85 -3.94
C GLN A 135 -17.28 -25.92 -4.20
N LEU A 136 -16.45 -25.80 -3.18
CA LEU A 136 -15.02 -25.55 -3.31
C LEU A 136 -14.14 -26.63 -2.67
N GLY A 137 -14.66 -27.36 -1.67
CA GLY A 137 -13.90 -28.35 -0.90
C GLY A 137 -13.02 -27.71 0.17
N GLU A 138 -12.04 -28.47 0.67
CA GLU A 138 -11.10 -28.01 1.69
C GLU A 138 -10.10 -26.98 1.15
N ASP A 139 -9.71 -27.09 -0.13
CA ASP A 139 -8.73 -26.21 -0.78
C ASP A 139 -9.36 -24.93 -1.34
N TYR A 140 -10.44 -24.44 -0.72
CA TYR A 140 -11.19 -23.27 -1.18
C TYR A 140 -10.32 -22.01 -1.35
N ALA A 141 -9.28 -21.86 -0.52
CA ALA A 141 -8.38 -20.71 -0.57
C ALA A 141 -7.63 -20.64 -1.91
N ASP A 142 -7.02 -21.73 -2.32
CA ASP A 142 -6.27 -21.78 -3.58
C ASP A 142 -7.17 -21.78 -4.80
N ARG A 143 -8.38 -22.35 -4.68
CA ARG A 143 -9.34 -22.43 -5.79
C ARG A 143 -10.06 -21.13 -6.09
N ILE A 144 -10.29 -20.28 -5.09
CA ILE A 144 -11.08 -19.04 -5.25
C ILE A 144 -10.30 -17.80 -4.87
N ILE A 145 -9.58 -17.78 -3.73
CA ILE A 145 -8.94 -16.56 -3.26
C ILE A 145 -7.78 -16.18 -4.19
N ALA A 146 -6.92 -17.11 -4.56
CA ALA A 146 -5.79 -16.83 -5.44
C ALA A 146 -6.23 -16.30 -6.81
N PRO A 147 -7.15 -16.94 -7.56
CA PRO A 147 -7.66 -16.40 -8.83
C PRO A 147 -8.39 -15.06 -8.67
N THR A 148 -9.15 -14.88 -7.59
CA THR A 148 -9.85 -13.61 -7.31
C THR A 148 -8.88 -12.47 -7.10
N ILE A 149 -7.78 -12.69 -6.37
CA ILE A 149 -6.73 -11.68 -6.21
C ILE A 149 -6.14 -11.31 -7.57
N GLN A 150 -5.74 -12.31 -8.37
CA GLN A 150 -5.14 -12.07 -9.68
C GLN A 150 -6.07 -11.31 -10.62
N GLU A 151 -7.33 -11.70 -10.70
CA GLU A 151 -8.32 -11.06 -11.54
C GLU A 151 -8.63 -9.63 -11.07
N SER A 152 -8.80 -9.44 -9.76
CA SER A 152 -9.06 -8.12 -9.17
C SER A 152 -7.90 -7.16 -9.40
N VAL A 153 -6.66 -7.64 -9.30
CA VAL A 153 -5.47 -6.83 -9.61
C VAL A 153 -5.44 -6.46 -11.07
N LYS A 154 -5.59 -7.43 -11.98
CA LYS A 154 -5.60 -7.18 -13.43
C LYS A 154 -6.67 -6.17 -13.82
N ALA A 155 -7.91 -6.39 -13.38
CA ALA A 155 -9.05 -5.53 -13.70
C ALA A 155 -8.91 -4.12 -13.11
N SER A 156 -8.25 -3.98 -11.96
CA SER A 156 -8.08 -2.69 -11.29
C SER A 156 -6.88 -1.92 -11.83
N VAL A 157 -5.73 -2.58 -11.98
CA VAL A 157 -4.48 -1.97 -12.46
C VAL A 157 -4.63 -1.48 -13.91
N ALA A 158 -5.36 -2.21 -14.76
CA ALA A 158 -5.66 -1.80 -16.13
C ALA A 158 -6.43 -0.46 -16.26
N LYS A 159 -7.02 0.04 -15.18
CA LYS A 159 -7.72 1.35 -15.14
C LYS A 159 -6.79 2.54 -14.90
N PHE A 160 -5.55 2.29 -14.49
CA PHE A 160 -4.57 3.30 -14.14
C PHE A 160 -3.36 3.24 -15.06
N ASN A 161 -2.79 4.40 -15.38
CA ASN A 161 -1.47 4.47 -15.97
C ASN A 161 -0.41 4.18 -14.91
N ALA A 162 0.78 3.74 -15.32
CA ALA A 162 1.85 3.42 -14.39
C ALA A 162 2.24 4.63 -13.51
N GLU A 163 2.24 5.85 -14.07
CA GLU A 163 2.48 7.09 -13.31
C GLU A 163 1.38 7.35 -12.26
N GLU A 164 0.12 7.02 -12.56
CA GLU A 164 -0.98 7.15 -11.61
C GLU A 164 -0.92 6.13 -10.48
N LEU A 165 -0.42 4.92 -10.75
CA LEU A 165 -0.17 3.91 -9.70
C LEU A 165 0.89 4.36 -8.70
N ILE A 166 1.78 5.28 -9.08
CA ILE A 166 2.76 5.91 -8.19
C ILE A 166 2.13 7.09 -7.45
N THR A 167 1.48 8.00 -8.17
CA THR A 167 0.99 9.28 -7.64
C THR A 167 -0.35 9.14 -6.90
N LYS A 168 -1.24 8.23 -7.35
CA LYS A 168 -2.57 7.96 -6.77
C LYS A 168 -2.63 6.58 -6.12
N ARG A 169 -1.53 6.15 -5.51
CA ARG A 169 -1.32 4.82 -4.97
C ARG A 169 -2.43 4.36 -4.03
N GLU A 170 -2.83 5.21 -3.09
CA GLU A 170 -3.87 4.87 -2.11
C GLU A 170 -5.24 4.66 -2.77
N THR A 171 -5.54 5.42 -3.81
CA THR A 171 -6.77 5.23 -4.60
C THR A 171 -6.74 3.88 -5.31
N ALA A 172 -5.64 3.52 -5.96
CA ALA A 172 -5.49 2.24 -6.64
C ALA A 172 -5.61 1.06 -5.67
N LYS A 173 -4.94 1.13 -4.52
CA LYS A 173 -5.07 0.13 -3.44
C LYS A 173 -6.52 0.00 -2.96
N GLY A 174 -7.22 1.10 -2.76
CA GLY A 174 -8.63 1.11 -2.36
C GLY A 174 -9.54 0.42 -3.39
N VAL A 175 -9.32 0.67 -4.68
CA VAL A 175 -10.09 0.02 -5.76
C VAL A 175 -9.85 -1.48 -5.78
N ILE A 176 -8.58 -1.93 -5.68
CA ILE A 176 -8.23 -3.34 -5.64
C ILE A 176 -8.86 -4.01 -4.42
N ALA A 177 -8.69 -3.44 -3.23
CA ALA A 177 -9.21 -4.00 -1.98
C ALA A 177 -10.74 -4.13 -2.02
N ASN A 178 -11.46 -3.12 -2.52
CA ASN A 178 -12.91 -3.15 -2.64
C ASN A 178 -13.37 -4.21 -3.67
N THR A 179 -12.65 -4.35 -4.78
CA THR A 179 -12.97 -5.37 -5.79
C THR A 179 -12.80 -6.77 -5.22
N ILE A 180 -11.70 -7.04 -4.51
CA ILE A 180 -11.45 -8.33 -3.84
C ILE A 180 -12.56 -8.60 -2.81
N ARG A 181 -12.85 -7.63 -1.94
CA ARG A 181 -13.88 -7.78 -0.89
C ARG A 181 -15.25 -8.10 -1.48
N ASN A 182 -15.68 -7.37 -2.49
CA ASN A 182 -16.98 -7.57 -3.12
C ASN A 182 -17.07 -8.93 -3.82
N THR A 183 -16.00 -9.38 -4.47
CA THR A 183 -16.00 -10.66 -5.18
C THR A 183 -16.00 -11.84 -4.21
N LEU A 184 -15.24 -11.76 -3.10
CA LEU A 184 -15.18 -12.82 -2.11
C LEU A 184 -16.43 -12.87 -1.22
N SER A 185 -17.03 -11.73 -0.89
CA SER A 185 -18.29 -11.69 -0.12
C SER A 185 -19.43 -12.37 -0.86
N ALA A 186 -19.47 -12.28 -2.19
CA ALA A 186 -20.44 -13.00 -3.01
C ALA A 186 -20.28 -14.56 -2.96
N ARG A 187 -19.19 -15.04 -2.34
CA ARG A 187 -18.87 -16.46 -2.13
C ARG A 187 -18.87 -16.85 -0.66
N ASN A 188 -19.54 -16.10 0.21
CA ASN A 188 -19.67 -16.33 1.65
C ASN A 188 -18.32 -16.28 2.39
N MET A 189 -17.34 -15.55 1.83
CA MET A 189 -16.04 -15.28 2.45
C MET A 189 -15.99 -13.83 2.90
N ILE A 190 -15.70 -13.61 4.17
CA ILE A 190 -15.63 -12.27 4.77
C ILE A 190 -14.17 -11.83 4.81
N VAL A 191 -13.86 -10.77 4.07
CA VAL A 191 -12.52 -10.17 4.05
C VAL A 191 -12.44 -9.03 5.04
N GLU A 192 -11.68 -9.20 6.10
CA GLU A 192 -11.47 -8.20 7.15
C GLU A 192 -10.52 -7.11 6.68
N THR A 193 -9.35 -7.51 6.24
CA THR A 193 -8.28 -6.56 5.85
C THR A 193 -7.56 -7.05 4.60
N VAL A 194 -7.25 -6.11 3.71
CA VAL A 194 -6.43 -6.34 2.52
C VAL A 194 -5.18 -5.48 2.63
N PHE A 195 -4.03 -6.12 2.63
CA PHE A 195 -2.72 -5.48 2.60
C PHE A 195 -2.14 -5.60 1.19
N ILE A 196 -1.78 -4.48 0.62
CA ILE A 196 -1.17 -4.43 -0.70
C ILE A 196 0.22 -3.84 -0.56
N THR A 197 1.24 -4.61 -0.94
CA THR A 197 2.60 -4.11 -0.98
C THR A 197 2.78 -3.08 -2.08
N ASP A 198 3.97 -2.57 -2.21
CA ASP A 198 4.28 -1.60 -3.22
C ASP A 198 4.17 -2.20 -4.62
N PHE A 199 3.72 -1.37 -5.57
CA PHE A 199 3.76 -1.72 -6.97
C PHE A 199 5.20 -1.69 -7.45
N LYS A 200 5.68 -2.80 -7.99
CA LYS A 200 7.00 -2.92 -8.61
C LYS A 200 6.83 -2.86 -10.12
N PHE A 201 7.62 -2.00 -10.75
CA PHE A 201 7.65 -1.83 -12.19
C PHE A 201 8.90 -2.47 -12.78
N SER A 202 8.91 -2.65 -14.10
CA SER A 202 10.10 -3.16 -14.78
C SER A 202 11.29 -2.19 -14.59
N PRO A 203 12.53 -2.70 -14.50
CA PRO A 203 13.72 -1.84 -14.35
C PRO A 203 13.85 -0.78 -15.46
N ALA A 204 13.48 -1.15 -16.69
CA ALA A 204 13.48 -0.23 -17.82
C ALA A 204 12.51 0.96 -17.61
N PHE A 205 11.32 0.71 -17.11
CA PHE A 205 10.35 1.74 -16.80
C PHE A 205 10.81 2.62 -15.63
N ALA A 206 11.36 2.02 -14.57
CA ALA A 206 11.89 2.75 -13.42
C ALA A 206 12.98 3.76 -13.88
N THR A 207 13.92 3.35 -14.71
CA THR A 207 14.95 4.24 -15.27
C THR A 207 14.35 5.36 -16.12
N GLN A 208 13.32 5.09 -16.92
CA GLN A 208 12.65 6.13 -17.71
C GLN A 208 11.93 7.15 -16.83
N ILE A 209 11.27 6.71 -15.75
CA ILE A 209 10.62 7.62 -14.80
C ILE A 209 11.65 8.46 -14.07
N GLU A 210 12.76 7.88 -13.62
CA GLU A 210 13.87 8.65 -13.02
C GLU A 210 14.41 9.72 -13.97
N ALA A 211 14.67 9.36 -15.23
CA ALA A 211 15.12 10.30 -16.25
C ALA A 211 14.09 11.43 -16.48
N LYS A 212 12.79 11.10 -16.53
CA LYS A 212 11.71 12.09 -16.65
C LYS A 212 11.66 13.03 -15.45
N VAL A 213 11.78 12.50 -14.24
CA VAL A 213 11.80 13.32 -13.01
C VAL A 213 13.00 14.24 -12.98
N VAL A 214 14.21 13.75 -13.32
CA VAL A 214 15.42 14.56 -13.40
C VAL A 214 15.28 15.67 -14.45
N ALA A 215 14.77 15.34 -15.63
CA ALA A 215 14.53 16.32 -16.68
C ALA A 215 13.52 17.41 -16.25
N PHE A 216 12.45 17.02 -15.58
CA PHE A 216 11.45 17.94 -15.04
C PHE A 216 12.02 18.83 -13.93
N GLN A 217 12.81 18.29 -13.02
CA GLN A 217 13.51 19.07 -11.99
C GLN A 217 14.47 20.08 -12.61
N LYS A 218 15.22 19.67 -13.63
CA LYS A 218 16.10 20.57 -14.37
C LYS A 218 15.32 21.70 -15.04
N PHE A 219 14.20 21.39 -15.69
CA PHE A 219 13.32 22.41 -16.29
C PHE A 219 12.82 23.42 -15.24
N LEU A 220 12.35 22.94 -14.06
CA LEU A 220 11.91 23.83 -12.98
C LEU A 220 13.05 24.70 -12.46
N THR A 221 14.25 24.14 -12.34
CA THR A 221 15.45 24.88 -11.91
C THR A 221 15.77 26.00 -12.90
N GLU A 222 15.80 25.72 -14.20
CA GLU A 222 16.04 26.73 -15.23
C GLU A 222 14.94 27.81 -15.27
N GLN A 223 13.69 27.41 -15.10
CA GLN A 223 12.57 28.35 -14.98
C GLN A 223 12.74 29.30 -13.79
N ASN A 224 13.13 28.76 -12.63
CA ASN A 224 13.38 29.57 -11.44
C ASN A 224 14.62 30.48 -11.61
N ASN A 225 15.67 30.00 -12.26
CA ASN A 225 16.84 30.80 -12.59
C ASN A 225 16.49 31.97 -13.51
N LEU A 226 15.70 31.74 -14.55
CA LEU A 226 15.22 32.83 -15.44
C LEU A 226 14.41 33.87 -14.66
N ARG A 227 13.51 33.41 -13.76
CA ARG A 227 12.75 34.33 -12.88
C ARG A 227 13.68 35.15 -11.97
N ALA A 228 14.68 34.49 -11.37
CA ALA A 228 15.67 35.17 -10.53
C ALA A 228 16.46 36.23 -11.31
N ILE A 229 16.93 35.90 -12.51
CA ILE A 229 17.61 36.84 -13.39
C ILE A 229 16.72 38.06 -13.74
N GLN A 230 15.44 37.83 -14.05
CA GLN A 230 14.48 38.91 -14.31
C GLN A 230 14.28 39.82 -13.09
N VAL A 231 14.18 39.25 -11.91
CA VAL A 231 14.05 39.99 -10.63
C VAL A 231 15.30 40.85 -10.40
N VAL A 232 16.50 40.27 -10.55
CA VAL A 232 17.78 40.99 -10.41
C VAL A 232 17.91 42.11 -11.41
N ALA A 233 17.57 41.85 -12.69
CA ALA A 233 17.58 42.88 -13.73
C ALA A 233 16.64 44.06 -13.41
N ASN A 234 15.39 43.74 -12.99
CA ASN A 234 14.43 44.77 -12.56
C ASN A 234 14.93 45.54 -11.33
N GLN A 235 15.52 44.84 -10.34
CA GLN A 235 16.11 45.48 -9.17
C GLN A 235 17.22 46.46 -9.57
N THR A 236 18.11 46.06 -10.48
CA THR A 236 19.18 46.93 -10.98
C THR A 236 18.61 48.18 -11.67
N VAL A 237 17.58 48.04 -12.49
CA VAL A 237 16.92 49.19 -13.15
C VAL A 237 16.28 50.13 -12.09
N VAL A 238 15.57 49.55 -11.13
CA VAL A 238 14.94 50.34 -10.04
C VAL A 238 15.99 51.07 -9.20
N GLN A 239 17.08 50.40 -8.87
CA GLN A 239 18.20 51.00 -8.14
C GLN A 239 18.85 52.17 -8.93
N ALA A 240 19.12 51.95 -10.23
CA ALA A 240 19.68 53.03 -11.11
C ALA A 240 18.72 54.21 -11.20
N GLN A 241 17.43 53.98 -11.35
CA GLN A 241 16.43 55.04 -11.36
C GLN A 241 16.36 55.80 -10.04
N ALA A 242 16.37 55.06 -8.92
CA ALA A 242 16.37 55.65 -7.57
C ALA A 242 17.61 56.50 -7.34
N GLN A 243 18.78 56.02 -7.74
CA GLN A 243 20.05 56.77 -7.67
C GLN A 243 20.01 58.05 -8.56
N ALA A 244 19.51 57.95 -9.78
CA ALA A 244 19.36 59.10 -10.67
C ALA A 244 18.42 60.15 -10.04
N ARG A 245 17.27 59.73 -9.49
CA ARG A 245 16.34 60.63 -8.80
C ARG A 245 16.98 61.27 -7.57
N ALA A 246 17.72 60.54 -6.79
CA ALA A 246 18.43 61.04 -5.62
C ALA A 246 19.48 62.09 -6.01
N ASN A 247 20.24 61.86 -7.10
CA ASN A 247 21.21 62.80 -7.61
C ASN A 247 20.53 64.10 -8.12
N VAL A 248 19.42 64.00 -8.83
CA VAL A 248 18.64 65.18 -9.29
C VAL A 248 18.08 65.95 -8.08
N ALA A 249 17.53 65.27 -7.09
CA ALA A 249 17.01 65.88 -5.89
C ALA A 249 18.11 66.60 -5.08
N LYS A 250 19.31 65.99 -4.98
CA LYS A 250 20.46 66.59 -4.34
C LYS A 250 20.96 67.83 -5.08
N ALA A 251 21.13 67.73 -6.39
CA ALA A 251 21.54 68.89 -7.22
C ALA A 251 20.49 70.00 -7.17
N GLY A 252 19.19 69.66 -7.16
CA GLY A 252 18.11 70.65 -7.00
C GLY A 252 18.17 71.35 -5.62
N GLY A 253 18.39 70.59 -4.57
CA GLY A 253 18.58 71.13 -3.21
C GLY A 253 19.81 72.03 -3.09
N GLU A 254 20.93 71.61 -3.65
CA GLU A 254 22.17 72.41 -3.69
C GLU A 254 21.96 73.71 -4.48
N SER A 255 21.31 73.64 -5.66
CA SER A 255 20.98 74.84 -6.48
C SER A 255 20.08 75.80 -5.69
N GLN A 256 19.10 75.27 -4.97
CA GLN A 256 18.18 76.08 -4.17
C GLN A 256 18.92 76.73 -2.99
N ALA A 257 19.80 75.98 -2.31
CA ALA A 257 20.63 76.48 -1.25
C ALA A 257 21.56 77.64 -1.75
N ILE A 258 22.20 77.40 -2.87
CA ILE A 258 23.05 78.45 -3.51
C ILE A 258 22.25 79.71 -3.85
N LYS A 259 21.03 79.55 -4.38
CA LYS A 259 20.15 80.72 -4.65
C LYS A 259 19.80 81.47 -3.39
N ILE A 260 19.42 80.81 -2.34
CA ILE A 260 19.11 81.43 -1.02
C ILE A 260 20.34 82.14 -0.46
N ILE A 261 21.48 81.47 -0.49
CA ILE A 261 22.73 82.06 0.05
C ILE A 261 23.11 83.34 -0.83
N THR A 262 23.01 83.25 -2.15
CA THR A 262 23.32 84.32 -2.99
C THR A 262 22.38 85.51 -2.77
N GLU A 263 21.10 85.30 -2.60
CA GLU A 263 20.14 86.36 -2.32
C GLU A 263 20.37 87.02 -0.95
N GLN A 264 20.70 86.21 0.10
CA GLN A 264 21.07 86.74 1.39
C GLN A 264 22.41 87.58 1.36
N LEU A 265 23.37 87.11 0.55
CA LEU A 265 24.65 87.80 0.42
C LEU A 265 24.49 89.11 -0.38
N ARG A 266 23.54 89.21 -1.29
CA ARG A 266 23.20 90.48 -1.94
C ARG A 266 22.65 91.51 -0.98
N GLN A 267 21.92 91.09 0.04
CA GLN A 267 21.37 92.00 1.06
C GLN A 267 22.40 92.40 2.17
N SER A 268 23.52 91.69 2.27
CA SER A 268 24.56 91.94 3.31
C SER A 268 25.98 91.75 2.77
N PRO A 269 26.49 92.65 1.96
CA PRO A 269 27.85 92.55 1.38
C PRO A 269 28.96 92.52 2.44
N GLN A 270 28.72 93.08 3.64
CA GLN A 270 29.66 93.09 4.75
C GLN A 270 29.93 91.73 5.36
N TYR A 271 29.00 90.78 5.20
CA TYR A 271 29.17 89.46 5.71
C TYR A 271 30.27 88.68 4.93
N LEU A 272 30.44 88.90 3.67
CA LEU A 272 31.52 88.31 2.88
C LEU A 272 32.89 88.77 3.35
N GLN A 273 33.00 90.07 3.68
CA GLN A 273 34.21 90.61 4.23
C GLN A 273 34.54 90.07 5.58
N TRP A 274 33.55 89.92 6.49
CA TRP A 274 33.72 89.33 7.82
C TRP A 274 34.11 87.83 7.73
N GLN A 275 33.50 87.05 6.83
CA GLN A 275 33.83 85.64 6.63
C GLN A 275 35.22 85.49 6.01
N ALA A 276 35.64 86.35 5.11
CA ALA A 276 36.97 86.36 4.54
C ALA A 276 38.03 86.65 5.63
N ILE A 277 37.77 87.58 6.54
CA ILE A 277 38.64 87.89 7.65
C ILE A 277 38.69 86.72 8.66
N ASN A 278 37.55 86.08 8.93
CA ASN A 278 37.47 84.96 9.93
C ASN A 278 38.12 83.66 9.42
N ARG A 279 38.27 83.50 8.12
CA ARG A 279 38.95 82.35 7.51
C ARG A 279 40.37 82.64 7.10
N TRP A 280 40.85 83.85 7.33
CA TRP A 280 42.19 84.17 7.00
C TRP A 280 43.18 83.58 7.98
N ASN A 281 44.12 82.80 7.50
CA ASN A 281 45.15 82.11 8.28
C ASN A 281 46.36 82.98 8.61
N GLY A 282 46.27 84.29 8.35
CA GLY A 282 47.36 85.28 8.63
C GLY A 282 48.55 85.27 7.67
N GLN A 283 48.47 84.49 6.57
CA GLN A 283 49.53 84.43 5.56
C GLN A 283 49.14 85.27 4.30
N MET A 284 49.98 86.17 3.87
CA MET A 284 49.77 86.90 2.58
C MET A 284 49.99 85.94 1.41
N PRO A 285 49.09 85.95 0.36
CA PRO A 285 49.31 85.16 -0.82
C PRO A 285 50.53 85.74 -1.60
N TYR A 286 51.43 84.85 -2.01
CA TYR A 286 52.69 85.18 -2.66
C TYR A 286 52.55 85.63 -4.12
N ALA A 287 51.37 85.73 -4.65
CA ALA A 287 51.18 86.20 -6.01
C ALA A 287 50.10 87.27 -6.09
N LEU A 288 50.50 88.53 -6.27
CA LEU A 288 49.68 89.65 -6.75
C LEU A 288 49.74 89.68 -8.27
N GLY A 289 48.84 88.97 -8.95
CA GLY A 289 48.63 89.22 -10.37
C GLY A 289 47.98 90.58 -10.61
N SER A 290 48.32 91.27 -11.65
CA SER A 290 47.96 92.66 -11.97
C SER A 290 46.46 92.91 -12.31
N SER A 291 45.55 92.03 -11.80
CA SER A 291 44.09 92.24 -11.83
C SER A 291 43.48 91.70 -10.58
N GLY A 292 43.32 92.57 -9.70
CA GLY A 292 42.85 92.59 -8.34
C GLY A 292 41.75 91.68 -7.85
N PHE A 293 41.95 90.37 -7.72
CA PHE A 293 41.19 89.52 -6.78
C PHE A 293 42.09 88.46 -6.20
N PRO A 294 42.53 88.57 -4.93
CA PRO A 294 43.42 87.59 -4.27
C PRO A 294 42.74 86.39 -3.67
N PHE A 295 41.56 85.96 -4.09
CA PHE A 295 40.82 84.95 -3.33
C PHE A 295 40.27 83.76 -4.16
N PHE A 296 40.91 83.36 -5.26
CA PHE A 296 40.58 82.03 -5.83
C PHE A 296 41.86 81.30 -6.26
N GLN A 297 42.46 80.54 -5.28
CA GLN A 297 43.20 79.36 -5.71
C GLN A 297 42.19 78.30 -6.04
N LEU A 298 42.04 78.01 -7.34
CA LEU A 298 41.40 76.77 -7.77
C LEU A 298 42.20 75.59 -7.18
N PRO A 299 41.59 74.66 -6.45
CA PRO A 299 42.31 73.45 -6.03
C PRO A 299 42.72 72.72 -7.30
N THR A 300 44.05 72.53 -7.51
CA THR A 300 44.60 71.59 -8.47
C THR A 300 43.96 70.27 -8.30
N ILE A 301 43.17 69.86 -9.27
CA ILE A 301 42.61 68.52 -9.29
C ILE A 301 43.78 67.52 -9.37
N PRO A 302 44.04 66.65 -8.42
CA PRO A 302 45.05 65.62 -8.62
C PRO A 302 44.61 64.79 -9.79
N GLN A 303 45.46 64.68 -10.84
CA GLN A 303 45.27 63.72 -11.91
C GLN A 303 45.16 62.32 -11.25
N SER A 304 43.96 61.75 -11.24
CA SER A 304 43.74 60.41 -10.87
C SER A 304 44.54 59.49 -11.77
N SER A 305 45.59 58.87 -11.20
CA SER A 305 46.27 57.74 -11.79
C SER A 305 45.24 56.75 -12.27
N GLN A 306 45.29 56.40 -13.52
CA GLN A 306 44.49 55.32 -14.17
C GLN A 306 44.61 54.06 -13.32
N PRO A 307 43.52 53.35 -13.11
CA PRO A 307 43.62 52.02 -12.55
C PRO A 307 44.25 51.11 -13.59
N GLN A 308 45.41 50.56 -13.27
CA GLN A 308 45.99 49.43 -13.97
C GLN A 308 44.99 48.27 -13.93
N GLN A 309 44.63 47.80 -15.14
CA GLN A 309 43.90 46.55 -15.34
C GLN A 309 44.68 45.41 -14.69
N GLN A 310 44.19 44.86 -13.58
CA GLN A 310 44.51 43.52 -13.17
C GLN A 310 43.75 42.52 -14.04
N GLN A 311 44.28 42.27 -15.22
CA GLN A 311 44.12 41.01 -15.93
C GLN A 311 45.11 40.07 -15.30
N GLN A 312 44.60 39.19 -14.42
CA GLN A 312 45.20 37.87 -14.17
C GLN A 312 44.28 37.06 -13.29
N GLN A 313 44.01 35.87 -13.81
CA GLN A 313 43.48 34.66 -13.15
C GLN A 313 41.98 34.40 -13.22
N GLN A 314 41.54 34.06 -14.43
CA GLN A 314 40.63 32.94 -14.62
C GLN A 314 41.34 31.92 -15.49
N GLN A 315 42.07 30.98 -14.84
CA GLN A 315 42.41 29.72 -15.47
C GLN A 315 41.25 28.75 -15.25
N PRO A 316 40.81 28.00 -16.27
CA PRO A 316 39.74 27.02 -16.14
C PRO A 316 40.30 25.76 -15.52
N LEU A 317 39.66 25.31 -14.42
CA LEU A 317 39.74 23.96 -13.89
C LEU A 317 39.02 22.98 -14.84
N LEU A 318 39.68 22.67 -15.92
CA LEU A 318 39.33 21.53 -16.79
C LEU A 318 40.61 20.72 -17.04
N GLN A 319 40.96 19.84 -16.10
CA GLN A 319 41.75 18.64 -16.32
C GLN A 319 42.02 17.96 -14.99
N GLN A 320 41.08 17.09 -14.57
CA GLN A 320 41.39 15.91 -13.74
C GLN A 320 40.09 15.10 -13.56
N ASN A 321 39.83 14.23 -14.51
CA ASN A 321 39.18 12.96 -14.30
C ASN A 321 39.28 12.08 -15.56
N GLN A 322 40.51 11.74 -15.90
CA GLN A 322 40.80 10.51 -16.62
C GLN A 322 41.90 9.82 -15.84
N THR A 323 41.53 8.76 -15.10
CA THR A 323 42.24 7.58 -14.62
C THR A 323 41.79 7.21 -13.23
N ARG A 324 40.71 6.41 -13.17
CA ARG A 324 40.65 5.13 -12.45
C ARG A 324 39.30 4.48 -12.71
#